data_e9cc9db03f0d2f222c17d03f1f4c4c8c
#
_entry.id   e9cc9db03f0d2f222c17d03f1f4c4c8c
#
_cell.length_a   1.000
_cell.length_b   1.000
_cell.length_c   1.000
_cell.angle_alpha   90.00
_cell.angle_beta   90.00
_cell.angle_gamma   90.00
#
_symmetry.space_group_name_H-M   'P 1'
#
loop_
_entity.id
_entity.type
_entity.pdbx_description
1 polymer ?
#
loop_
_entity_poly.entity_id
_entity_poly.type
_entity_poly.pdbx_seq_one_letter_code
_entity_poly.pdbx_strand_id
1 'polypeptide(L)'
;MKQSKYLAVCALFAAPTAFAADACPFPGQTRVLQIQMFFGQEDMDGRPIGAGAFAKFLETAVTPRFPSGFTIYDGQGQWLDPDTKKLAHEKSKILQVHGPDSPEVRKNIEDLSRIYRQDFHQKAVGIVTNETCASFY
;
A
#
# COMPACT_ATOMS: atom_id res chain seq x y z
N MET A 1 69.00 -21.95 -27.90
CA MET A 1 67.58 -22.06 -28.17
C MET A 1 66.85 -22.11 -26.83
N LYS A 2 66.23 -20.98 -26.40
CA LYS A 2 65.40 -20.91 -25.15
C LYS A 2 63.95 -20.96 -25.52
N GLN A 3 63.27 -22.04 -25.15
CA GLN A 3 61.83 -22.16 -25.30
C GLN A 3 61.16 -21.46 -24.10
N SER A 4 60.41 -20.41 -24.38
CA SER A 4 59.58 -19.69 -23.43
C SER A 4 58.23 -20.42 -23.34
N LYS A 5 57.88 -20.95 -22.13
CA LYS A 5 56.58 -21.58 -21.83
C LYS A 5 55.63 -20.50 -21.37
N TYR A 6 54.67 -20.15 -22.20
CA TYR A 6 53.54 -19.30 -21.78
C TYR A 6 52.50 -20.15 -21.01
N LEU A 7 52.38 -19.90 -19.71
CA LEU A 7 51.26 -20.41 -18.92
C LEU A 7 50.00 -19.55 -19.24
N ALA A 8 49.01 -20.16 -19.87
CA ALA A 8 47.71 -19.53 -20.02
C ALA A 8 46.95 -19.66 -18.69
N VAL A 9 46.71 -18.53 -18.02
CA VAL A 9 45.85 -18.45 -16.86
C VAL A 9 44.41 -18.31 -17.35
N CYS A 10 43.60 -19.40 -17.25
CA CYS A 10 42.18 -19.35 -17.45
C CYS A 10 41.50 -18.66 -16.25
N ALA A 11 41.12 -17.40 -16.40
CA ALA A 11 40.27 -16.71 -15.42
C ALA A 11 38.83 -17.25 -15.54
N LEU A 12 38.41 -18.03 -14.56
CA LEU A 12 37.00 -18.41 -14.38
C LEU A 12 36.24 -17.18 -13.94
N PHE A 13 35.52 -16.55 -14.87
CA PHE A 13 34.49 -15.57 -14.53
C PHE A 13 33.30 -16.31 -13.97
N ALA A 14 33.11 -16.26 -12.64
CA ALA A 14 31.85 -16.63 -12.01
C ALA A 14 30.80 -15.61 -12.42
N ALA A 15 29.86 -16.01 -13.26
CA ALA A 15 28.68 -15.20 -13.57
C ALA A 15 27.90 -14.95 -12.28
N PRO A 16 27.48 -13.70 -11.98
CA PRO A 16 26.60 -13.46 -10.85
C PRO A 16 25.30 -14.22 -11.07
N THR A 17 24.98 -15.13 -10.15
CA THR A 17 23.65 -15.76 -10.09
C THR A 17 22.66 -14.65 -9.80
N ALA A 18 21.96 -14.15 -10.83
CA ALA A 18 20.78 -13.33 -10.65
C ALA A 18 19.76 -14.15 -9.85
N PHE A 19 19.57 -13.80 -8.60
CA PHE A 19 18.44 -14.31 -7.83
C PHE A 19 17.17 -13.93 -8.59
N ALA A 20 16.42 -14.92 -9.04
CA ALA A 20 15.11 -14.72 -9.67
C ALA A 20 14.18 -14.11 -8.62
N ALA A 21 14.09 -12.77 -8.61
CA ALA A 21 13.25 -12.00 -7.69
C ALA A 21 11.74 -12.10 -8.00
N ASP A 22 11.33 -13.02 -8.89
CA ASP A 22 10.00 -12.97 -9.51
C ASP A 22 9.04 -14.09 -9.14
N ALA A 23 9.44 -15.10 -8.39
CA ALA A 23 8.55 -16.20 -8.01
C ALA A 23 7.94 -15.98 -6.62
N CYS A 24 6.62 -16.07 -6.53
CA CYS A 24 5.93 -16.09 -5.24
C CYS A 24 6.24 -17.39 -4.47
N PRO A 25 6.37 -17.32 -3.11
CA PRO A 25 6.87 -18.46 -2.30
C PRO A 25 5.90 -19.64 -2.22
N PHE A 26 4.59 -19.42 -2.45
CA PHE A 26 3.61 -20.50 -2.38
C PHE A 26 2.92 -20.71 -3.73
N PRO A 27 2.58 -21.98 -4.08
CA PRO A 27 1.81 -22.28 -5.29
C PRO A 27 0.47 -21.53 -5.31
N GLY A 28 0.08 -21.05 -6.47
CA GLY A 28 -1.19 -20.31 -6.65
C GLY A 28 -1.16 -18.83 -6.24
N GLN A 29 -0.06 -18.35 -5.67
CA GLN A 29 0.10 -16.92 -5.44
C GLN A 29 0.47 -16.17 -6.73
N THR A 30 -0.03 -14.95 -6.83
CA THR A 30 0.35 -13.98 -7.87
C THR A 30 0.86 -12.69 -7.24
N ARG A 31 1.66 -11.95 -8.00
CA ARG A 31 2.06 -10.59 -7.59
C ARG A 31 0.88 -9.65 -7.68
N VAL A 32 0.67 -8.90 -6.61
CA VAL A 32 -0.39 -7.90 -6.47
C VAL A 32 0.14 -6.67 -5.74
N LEU A 33 -0.56 -5.55 -5.88
CA LEU A 33 -0.40 -4.43 -4.96
C LEU A 33 -1.22 -4.69 -3.70
N GLN A 34 -0.59 -4.58 -2.56
CA GLN A 34 -1.23 -4.35 -1.28
C GLN A 34 -1.31 -2.85 -1.07
N ILE A 35 -2.50 -2.32 -0.93
CA ILE A 35 -2.75 -0.89 -0.76
C ILE A 35 -3.43 -0.67 0.57
N GLN A 36 -2.91 0.26 1.36
CA GLN A 36 -3.51 0.71 2.60
C GLN A 36 -3.87 2.19 2.47
N MET A 37 -5.12 2.53 2.82
CA MET A 37 -5.60 3.90 2.88
C MET A 37 -5.97 4.24 4.32
N PHE A 38 -5.46 5.35 4.82
CA PHE A 38 -5.67 5.82 6.19
C PHE A 38 -6.70 6.94 6.19
N PHE A 39 -7.86 6.66 6.74
CA PHE A 39 -8.98 7.59 6.82
C PHE A 39 -9.09 8.15 8.24
N GLY A 40 -8.70 9.41 8.44
CA GLY A 40 -8.86 10.10 9.72
C GLY A 40 -10.32 10.08 10.18
N GLN A 41 -10.55 9.95 11.47
CA GLN A 41 -11.89 9.84 12.05
C GLN A 41 -12.40 11.14 12.69
N GLU A 42 -11.73 12.26 12.43
CA GLU A 42 -12.16 13.61 12.81
C GLU A 42 -12.02 14.53 11.59
N ASP A 43 -12.96 15.44 11.40
CA ASP A 43 -12.87 16.45 10.35
C ASP A 43 -11.88 17.57 10.71
N MET A 44 -11.71 18.56 9.81
CA MET A 44 -10.77 19.68 10.03
C MET A 44 -11.13 20.57 11.23
N ASP A 45 -12.35 20.47 11.74
CA ASP A 45 -12.82 21.19 12.92
C ASP A 45 -12.73 20.34 14.20
N GLY A 46 -12.16 19.13 14.11
CA GLY A 46 -12.02 18.18 15.23
C GLY A 46 -13.32 17.45 15.58
N ARG A 47 -14.32 17.46 14.71
CA ARG A 47 -15.59 16.75 14.95
C ARG A 47 -15.45 15.29 14.51
N PRO A 48 -15.87 14.33 15.36
CA PRO A 48 -15.76 12.91 15.02
C PRO A 48 -16.66 12.53 13.85
N ILE A 49 -16.12 11.70 12.96
CA ILE A 49 -16.88 11.08 11.87
C ILE A 49 -17.70 9.93 12.46
N GLY A 50 -19.03 10.02 12.31
CA GLY A 50 -19.94 9.02 12.84
C GLY A 50 -19.79 7.67 12.14
N ALA A 51 -19.91 6.57 12.91
CA ALA A 51 -19.80 5.21 12.40
C ALA A 51 -20.78 4.92 11.23
N GLY A 52 -21.99 5.45 11.28
CA GLY A 52 -22.98 5.28 10.20
C GLY A 52 -22.58 6.01 8.91
N ALA A 53 -21.96 7.20 9.01
CA ALA A 53 -21.48 7.92 7.84
C ALA A 53 -20.29 7.19 7.18
N PHE A 54 -19.37 6.66 7.98
CA PHE A 54 -18.27 5.85 7.47
C PHE A 54 -18.78 4.53 6.85
N ALA A 55 -19.73 3.84 7.49
CA ALA A 55 -20.33 2.63 6.93
C ALA A 55 -20.98 2.90 5.57
N LYS A 56 -21.72 4.01 5.44
CA LYS A 56 -22.29 4.42 4.15
C LYS A 56 -21.22 4.67 3.09
N PHE A 57 -20.12 5.32 3.44
CA PHE A 57 -18.98 5.51 2.52
C PHE A 57 -18.42 4.16 2.04
N LEU A 58 -18.26 3.17 2.94
CA LEU A 58 -17.81 1.84 2.55
C LEU A 58 -18.79 1.20 1.56
N GLU A 59 -20.08 1.26 1.84
CA GLU A 59 -21.12 0.66 0.99
C GLU A 59 -21.20 1.33 -0.39
N THR A 60 -21.21 2.66 -0.44
CA THR A 60 -21.52 3.40 -1.66
C THR A 60 -20.30 3.78 -2.49
N ALA A 61 -19.12 3.89 -1.87
CA ALA A 61 -17.91 4.30 -2.57
C ALA A 61 -16.88 3.16 -2.67
N VAL A 62 -16.62 2.43 -1.58
CA VAL A 62 -15.56 1.41 -1.56
C VAL A 62 -16.01 0.12 -2.21
N THR A 63 -17.13 -0.44 -1.78
CA THR A 63 -17.64 -1.74 -2.26
C THR A 63 -17.80 -1.81 -3.78
N PRO A 64 -18.35 -0.79 -4.48
CA PRO A 64 -18.47 -0.85 -5.93
C PRO A 64 -17.13 -0.87 -6.68
N ARG A 65 -16.06 -0.35 -6.06
CA ARG A 65 -14.70 -0.30 -6.64
C ARG A 65 -13.88 -1.54 -6.33
N PHE A 66 -14.18 -2.18 -5.21
CA PHE A 66 -13.48 -3.38 -4.74
C PHE A 66 -14.48 -4.49 -4.37
N PRO A 67 -15.28 -4.97 -5.34
CA PRO A 67 -16.34 -5.96 -5.07
C PRO A 67 -15.80 -7.32 -4.64
N SER A 68 -14.53 -7.62 -4.96
CA SER A 68 -13.87 -8.87 -4.53
C SER A 68 -13.47 -8.87 -3.06
N GLY A 69 -13.62 -7.74 -2.37
CA GLY A 69 -13.40 -7.65 -0.94
C GLY A 69 -12.28 -6.68 -0.55
N PHE A 70 -12.36 -6.27 0.70
CA PHE A 70 -11.38 -5.42 1.39
C PHE A 70 -11.46 -5.68 2.90
N THR A 71 -10.46 -5.23 3.63
CA THR A 71 -10.45 -5.30 5.09
C THR A 71 -10.40 -3.90 5.68
N ILE A 72 -11.18 -3.67 6.74
CA ILE A 72 -11.12 -2.46 7.55
C ILE A 72 -10.66 -2.82 8.95
N TYR A 73 -9.71 -2.06 9.48
CA TYR A 73 -9.30 -2.14 10.87
C TYR A 73 -9.04 -0.76 11.45
N ASP A 74 -9.08 -0.67 12.78
CA ASP A 74 -8.85 0.57 13.50
C ASP A 74 -7.37 0.82 13.68
N GLY A 75 -6.95 2.08 13.49
CA GLY A 75 -5.61 2.55 13.75
C GLY A 75 -5.61 3.70 14.77
N GLN A 76 -4.53 3.82 15.51
CA GLN A 76 -4.24 4.97 16.36
C GLN A 76 -2.87 5.52 15.99
N GLY A 77 -2.86 6.76 15.56
CA GLY A 77 -1.66 7.50 15.21
C GLY A 77 -1.27 8.49 16.30
N GLN A 78 0.01 8.82 16.34
CA GLN A 78 0.55 9.82 17.22
C GLN A 78 1.71 10.54 16.55
N TRP A 79 1.71 11.86 16.58
CA TRP A 79 2.83 12.64 16.06
C TRP A 79 3.06 13.89 16.90
N LEU A 80 4.24 14.48 16.76
CA LEU A 80 4.54 15.78 17.32
C LEU A 80 4.14 16.85 16.29
N ASP A 81 3.15 17.66 16.63
CA ASP A 81 2.71 18.77 15.79
C ASP A 81 3.88 19.77 15.59
N PRO A 82 4.30 20.04 14.34
CA PRO A 82 5.46 20.87 14.07
C PRO A 82 5.28 22.33 14.45
N ASP A 83 4.04 22.82 14.48
CA ASP A 83 3.71 24.22 14.74
C ASP A 83 3.53 24.47 16.24
N THR A 84 2.73 23.64 16.90
CA THR A 84 2.39 23.78 18.33
C THR A 84 3.36 23.09 19.27
N LYS A 85 4.22 22.20 18.76
CA LYS A 85 5.13 21.33 19.55
C LYS A 85 4.40 20.46 20.58
N LYS A 86 3.13 20.20 20.36
CA LYS A 86 2.31 19.34 21.22
C LYS A 86 2.15 17.96 20.59
N LEU A 87 1.99 16.97 21.44
CA LEU A 87 1.66 15.62 21.03
C LEU A 87 0.21 15.59 20.53
N ALA A 88 0.04 15.16 19.30
CA ALA A 88 -1.27 14.97 18.67
C ALA A 88 -1.58 13.46 18.56
N HIS A 89 -2.82 13.10 18.77
CA HIS A 89 -3.34 11.73 18.62
C HIS A 89 -4.43 11.74 17.57
N GLU A 90 -4.45 10.73 16.73
CA GLU A 90 -5.46 10.58 15.70
C GLU A 90 -5.97 9.15 15.65
N LYS A 91 -7.29 9.01 15.58
CA LYS A 91 -7.94 7.73 15.24
C LYS A 91 -8.11 7.66 13.73
N SER A 92 -7.86 6.50 13.16
CA SER A 92 -8.09 6.26 11.75
C SER A 92 -8.75 4.91 11.50
N LYS A 93 -9.51 4.81 10.42
CA LYS A 93 -9.89 3.55 9.79
C LYS A 93 -8.91 3.26 8.67
N ILE A 94 -8.39 2.06 8.64
CA ILE A 94 -7.43 1.64 7.62
C ILE A 94 -8.12 0.65 6.70
N LEU A 95 -8.31 1.05 5.45
CA LEU A 95 -8.75 0.18 4.37
C LEU A 95 -7.53 -0.54 3.81
N GLN A 96 -7.58 -1.86 3.75
CA GLN A 96 -6.59 -2.67 3.05
C GLN A 96 -7.26 -3.43 1.91
N VAL A 97 -6.72 -3.25 0.72
CA VAL A 97 -7.11 -3.98 -0.49
C VAL A 97 -5.90 -4.64 -1.13
N HIS A 98 -6.15 -5.69 -1.89
CA HIS A 98 -5.17 -6.35 -2.75
C HIS A 98 -5.74 -6.38 -4.17
N GLY A 99 -4.93 -6.04 -5.14
CA GLY A 99 -5.37 -6.03 -6.54
C GLY A 99 -4.19 -5.95 -7.51
N PRO A 100 -4.45 -6.14 -8.81
CA PRO A 100 -3.41 -5.99 -9.82
C PRO A 100 -2.89 -4.54 -9.86
N ASP A 101 -1.62 -4.36 -10.22
CA ASP A 101 -1.11 -3.04 -10.57
C ASP A 101 -1.69 -2.61 -11.94
N SER A 102 -2.83 -1.96 -11.91
CA SER A 102 -3.55 -1.53 -13.11
C SER A 102 -3.98 -0.06 -13.01
N PRO A 103 -4.17 0.62 -14.16
CA PRO A 103 -4.70 1.98 -14.20
C PRO A 103 -6.06 2.11 -13.50
N GLU A 104 -6.90 1.08 -13.59
CA GLU A 104 -8.21 1.05 -12.94
C GLU A 104 -8.09 1.05 -11.41
N VAL A 105 -7.24 0.18 -10.83
CA VAL A 105 -7.00 0.13 -9.39
C VAL A 105 -6.43 1.46 -8.90
N ARG A 106 -5.45 2.03 -9.61
CA ARG A 106 -4.87 3.34 -9.28
C ARG A 106 -5.94 4.43 -9.26
N LYS A 107 -6.78 4.50 -10.31
CA LYS A 107 -7.89 5.45 -10.40
C LYS A 107 -8.88 5.27 -9.26
N ASN A 108 -9.24 4.03 -8.91
CA ASN A 108 -10.16 3.75 -7.81
C ASN A 108 -9.64 4.29 -6.48
N ILE A 109 -8.34 4.14 -6.21
CA ILE A 109 -7.68 4.66 -5.00
C ILE A 109 -7.68 6.20 -4.98
N GLU A 110 -7.35 6.83 -6.11
CA GLU A 110 -7.39 8.30 -6.23
C GLU A 110 -8.80 8.85 -6.02
N ASP A 111 -9.80 8.23 -6.63
CA ASP A 111 -11.21 8.60 -6.47
C ASP A 111 -11.67 8.46 -5.01
N LEU A 112 -11.34 7.36 -4.33
CA LEU A 112 -11.68 7.17 -2.92
C LEU A 112 -11.04 8.24 -2.03
N SER A 113 -9.77 8.56 -2.27
CA SER A 113 -9.08 9.63 -1.55
C SER A 113 -9.78 10.98 -1.76
N ARG A 114 -10.16 11.29 -2.99
CA ARG A 114 -10.87 12.54 -3.32
C ARG A 114 -12.24 12.59 -2.67
N ILE A 115 -13.05 11.53 -2.80
CA ILE A 115 -14.39 11.44 -2.22
C ILE A 115 -14.33 11.61 -0.70
N TYR A 116 -13.45 10.86 -0.02
CA TYR A 116 -13.34 10.95 1.42
C TYR A 116 -12.96 12.35 1.90
N ARG A 117 -11.99 12.99 1.26
CA ARG A 117 -11.59 14.36 1.59
C ARG A 117 -12.72 15.38 1.40
N GLN A 118 -13.53 15.21 0.36
CA GLN A 118 -14.67 16.09 0.09
C GLN A 118 -15.82 15.87 1.06
N ASP A 119 -16.22 14.61 1.28
CA ASP A 119 -17.41 14.28 2.06
C ASP A 119 -17.21 14.44 3.57
N PHE A 120 -15.97 14.23 4.03
CA PHE A 120 -15.62 14.28 5.45
C PHE A 120 -14.68 15.43 5.83
N HIS A 121 -14.52 16.42 4.96
CA HIS A 121 -13.70 17.62 5.20
C HIS A 121 -12.28 17.28 5.71
N GLN A 122 -11.61 16.36 5.03
CA GLN A 122 -10.25 15.93 5.37
C GLN A 122 -9.20 16.67 4.54
N LYS A 123 -8.06 17.01 5.15
CA LYS A 123 -6.91 17.58 4.43
C LYS A 123 -6.26 16.56 3.52
N ALA A 124 -6.13 15.33 4.00
CA ALA A 124 -5.42 14.26 3.31
C ALA A 124 -5.99 12.89 3.66
N VAL A 125 -5.69 11.93 2.81
CA VAL A 125 -5.82 10.49 3.08
C VAL A 125 -4.43 9.90 2.85
N GLY A 126 -3.89 9.22 3.86
CA GLY A 126 -2.63 8.50 3.72
C GLY A 126 -2.81 7.31 2.79
N ILE A 127 -1.86 7.08 1.89
CA ILE A 127 -1.85 5.93 0.98
C ILE A 127 -0.48 5.29 1.03
N VAL A 128 -0.43 4.00 1.35
CA VAL A 128 0.78 3.19 1.35
C VAL A 128 0.58 2.01 0.41
N THR A 129 1.56 1.75 -0.44
CA THR A 129 1.52 0.65 -1.41
C THR A 129 2.77 -0.20 -1.30
N ASN A 130 2.59 -1.53 -1.39
CA ASN A 130 3.67 -2.50 -1.47
C ASN A 130 3.32 -3.54 -2.54
N GLU A 131 4.33 -4.00 -3.27
CA GLU A 131 4.21 -5.23 -4.04
C GLU A 131 4.31 -6.43 -3.11
N THR A 132 3.39 -7.38 -3.26
CA THR A 132 3.37 -8.59 -2.45
C THR A 132 2.88 -9.77 -3.27
N CYS A 133 2.99 -10.97 -2.71
CA CYS A 133 2.40 -12.18 -3.26
C CYS A 133 1.13 -12.52 -2.48
N ALA A 134 0.02 -12.74 -3.17
CA ALA A 134 -1.24 -13.12 -2.54
C ALA A 134 -1.98 -14.20 -3.36
N SER A 135 -2.77 -14.99 -2.64
CA SER A 135 -3.78 -15.90 -3.20
C SER A 135 -5.01 -15.84 -2.30
N PHE A 136 -6.17 -15.83 -2.92
CA PHE A 136 -7.47 -15.86 -2.24
C PHE A 136 -8.23 -17.06 -2.81
N TYR A 137 -8.37 -18.10 -2.01
CA TYR A 137 -9.03 -19.35 -2.38
C TYR A 137 -10.51 -19.31 -2.04
#